data_e54f7dcb791639a4b6571f8f8e641944
#
_entry.id   e54f7dcb791639a4b6571f8f8e641944
#
_cell.length_a   1.000
_cell.length_b   1.000
_cell.length_c   1.000
_cell.angle_alpha   90.00
_cell.angle_beta   90.00
_cell.angle_gamma   90.00
#
_symmetry.space_group_name_H-M   'P 1'
#
loop_
_entity.id
_entity.type
_entity.pdbx_description
1 polymer ?
#
loop_
_entity_poly.entity_id
_entity_poly.type
_entity_poly.pdbx_seq_one_letter_code
_entity_poly.pdbx_strand_id
1 'polypeptide(L)'
;AVKASKPAVPSPASMKPHAPSPAAFAQKAPQYTAPAAASTGFSDADVKTAEAFGRVADDGTVFVKDGEGEREVGQFPDASKEEALALYARRYLDLKAKLDLFANKLKSNNVKSREIDETIKTLSAETEQPAVVGDLAALKAQFEALKEEGAAKKTALTEARKAAIAKAVEERTAIVEKAEALADSLDENTNWRSTADKFRSLFQQWQEHQRNNVRIDKEDADALWARFSAARTKFNFARRK
;
A
#
# COMPACT_ATOMS: atom_id res chain seq x y z
N ALA A 1 -22.38 -55.87 24.41
CA ALA A 1 -22.24 -54.80 23.41
C ALA A 1 -22.17 -53.44 24.12
N VAL A 2 -20.99 -52.94 24.36
CA VAL A 2 -20.77 -51.64 24.99
C VAL A 2 -20.84 -50.58 23.89
N LYS A 3 -21.91 -49.78 23.93
CA LYS A 3 -22.00 -48.59 23.08
C LYS A 3 -21.00 -47.56 23.59
N ALA A 4 -19.93 -47.34 22.84
CA ALA A 4 -19.06 -46.21 23.06
C ALA A 4 -19.81 -44.91 22.73
N SER A 5 -20.11 -44.12 23.74
CA SER A 5 -20.62 -42.76 23.53
C SER A 5 -19.51 -41.87 22.99
N LYS A 6 -19.73 -41.33 21.82
CA LYS A 6 -18.83 -40.28 21.28
C LYS A 6 -18.83 -39.08 22.22
N PRO A 7 -17.68 -38.53 22.59
CA PRO A 7 -17.65 -37.27 23.33
C PRO A 7 -18.30 -36.18 22.47
N ALA A 8 -19.23 -35.49 23.09
CA ALA A 8 -19.91 -34.38 22.43
C ALA A 8 -18.88 -33.29 22.11
N VAL A 9 -18.65 -33.02 20.83
CA VAL A 9 -17.88 -31.90 20.39
C VAL A 9 -18.68 -30.61 20.66
N PRO A 10 -18.19 -29.66 21.46
CA PRO A 10 -18.93 -28.43 21.68
C PRO A 10 -19.17 -27.72 20.33
N SER A 11 -20.44 -27.43 20.07
CA SER A 11 -20.84 -26.78 18.83
C SER A 11 -20.23 -25.36 18.74
N PRO A 12 -19.88 -24.89 17.56
CA PRO A 12 -19.31 -23.52 17.38
C PRO A 12 -20.27 -22.42 17.89
N ALA A 13 -21.52 -22.71 18.09
CA ALA A 13 -22.54 -21.77 18.58
C ALA A 13 -22.39 -21.38 20.06
N SER A 14 -21.59 -22.12 20.84
CA SER A 14 -21.37 -21.81 22.26
C SER A 14 -20.23 -20.79 22.51
N MET A 15 -19.47 -20.45 21.50
CA MET A 15 -18.46 -19.38 21.57
C MET A 15 -19.03 -18.10 20.97
N LYS A 16 -19.82 -17.38 21.74
CA LYS A 16 -20.11 -16.00 21.39
C LYS A 16 -18.85 -15.17 21.67
N PRO A 17 -18.25 -14.53 20.66
CA PRO A 17 -17.19 -13.56 20.96
C PRO A 17 -17.83 -12.46 21.81
N HIS A 18 -17.38 -12.34 23.05
CA HIS A 18 -17.70 -11.18 23.85
C HIS A 18 -16.97 -9.98 23.24
N ALA A 19 -17.69 -9.23 22.40
CA ALA A 19 -17.23 -7.89 22.06
C ALA A 19 -17.17 -7.10 23.37
N PRO A 20 -16.01 -6.50 23.70
CA PRO A 20 -15.93 -5.68 24.89
C PRO A 20 -16.93 -4.53 24.76
N SER A 21 -17.77 -4.36 25.78
CA SER A 21 -18.74 -3.27 25.80
C SER A 21 -18.02 -1.92 25.76
N PRO A 22 -18.62 -0.89 25.17
CA PRO A 22 -18.02 0.46 25.16
C PRO A 22 -17.64 0.97 26.56
N ALA A 23 -18.34 0.52 27.59
CA ALA A 23 -18.04 0.85 28.98
C ALA A 23 -16.71 0.24 29.47
N ALA A 24 -16.28 -0.91 28.92
CA ALA A 24 -14.98 -1.50 29.27
C ALA A 24 -13.79 -0.70 28.69
N PHE A 25 -13.99 -0.01 27.56
CA PHE A 25 -12.99 0.89 27.00
C PHE A 25 -12.90 2.20 27.79
N ALA A 26 -14.05 2.73 28.23
CA ALA A 26 -14.07 3.96 29.02
C ALA A 26 -13.42 3.80 30.40
N GLN A 27 -13.49 2.61 30.99
CA GLN A 27 -12.86 2.33 32.31
C GLN A 27 -11.35 2.04 32.23
N LYS A 28 -10.82 1.70 31.05
CA LYS A 28 -9.38 1.46 30.86
C LYS A 28 -8.60 2.69 30.46
N ALA A 29 -9.28 3.77 30.07
CA ALA A 29 -8.60 5.00 29.68
C ALA A 29 -7.80 5.68 30.78
N PRO A 30 -8.23 5.66 32.07
CA PRO A 30 -7.46 6.27 33.14
C PRO A 30 -6.29 5.46 33.67
N GLN A 31 -6.14 4.20 33.27
CA GLN A 31 -5.08 3.33 33.79
C GLN A 31 -3.78 3.39 32.97
N TYR A 32 -3.63 4.41 32.16
CA TYR A 32 -2.37 4.59 31.45
C TYR A 32 -1.30 5.03 32.45
N THR A 33 -0.56 4.06 32.94
CA THR A 33 0.61 4.30 33.76
C THR A 33 1.77 4.75 32.86
N ALA A 34 2.29 5.89 33.15
CA ALA A 34 3.30 6.60 32.40
C ALA A 34 4.67 5.92 32.17
N PRO A 35 5.04 4.77 32.75
CA PRO A 35 6.39 4.24 32.53
C PRO A 35 6.67 3.75 31.11
N ALA A 36 5.63 3.46 30.33
CA ALA A 36 5.83 3.08 28.92
C ALA A 36 6.31 4.25 28.03
N ALA A 37 6.22 5.45 28.54
CA ALA A 37 6.54 6.65 27.77
C ALA A 37 8.04 6.87 27.58
N ALA A 38 8.86 6.33 28.44
CA ALA A 38 10.33 6.47 28.34
C ALA A 38 10.93 5.67 27.19
N SER A 39 10.16 4.71 26.63
CA SER A 39 10.63 3.81 25.56
C SER A 39 10.26 4.26 24.15
N THR A 40 9.61 5.42 23.97
CA THR A 40 9.08 5.83 22.66
C THR A 40 10.12 6.45 21.72
N GLY A 41 11.34 6.69 22.20
CA GLY A 41 12.42 7.22 21.37
C GLY A 41 12.30 8.69 21.00
N PHE A 42 11.35 9.44 21.54
CA PHE A 42 11.26 10.88 21.35
C PHE A 42 12.18 11.62 22.32
N SER A 43 12.85 12.65 21.82
CA SER A 43 13.71 13.47 22.67
C SER A 43 12.87 14.34 23.62
N ASP A 44 13.42 14.66 24.79
CA ASP A 44 12.78 15.59 25.74
C ASP A 44 12.57 16.98 25.11
N ALA A 45 13.47 17.41 24.23
CA ALA A 45 13.34 18.65 23.48
C ALA A 45 12.13 18.67 22.57
N ASP A 46 11.88 17.59 21.83
CA ASP A 46 10.72 17.45 20.95
C ASP A 46 9.42 17.43 21.75
N VAL A 47 9.39 16.72 22.86
CA VAL A 47 8.24 16.70 23.78
C VAL A 47 7.94 18.09 24.31
N LYS A 48 8.93 18.82 24.79
CA LYS A 48 8.76 20.20 25.29
C LYS A 48 8.30 21.16 24.21
N THR A 49 8.81 21.03 23.01
CA THR A 49 8.37 21.84 21.87
C THR A 49 6.88 21.63 21.60
N ALA A 50 6.42 20.39 21.61
CA ALA A 50 5.01 20.06 21.44
C ALA A 50 4.16 20.55 22.62
N GLU A 51 4.63 20.40 23.85
CA GLU A 51 3.94 20.86 25.06
C GLU A 51 3.66 22.36 25.06
N ALA A 52 4.47 23.17 24.39
CA ALA A 52 4.27 24.61 24.28
C ALA A 52 2.93 24.98 23.61
N PHE A 53 2.29 24.06 22.89
CA PHE A 53 1.00 24.27 22.24
C PHE A 53 -0.19 23.87 23.10
N GLY A 54 0.03 23.45 24.34
CA GLY A 54 -1.05 23.00 25.22
C GLY A 54 -0.93 23.51 26.63
N ARG A 55 -1.97 23.29 27.43
CA ARG A 55 -2.00 23.57 28.86
C ARG A 55 -2.91 22.58 29.56
N VAL A 56 -2.72 22.46 30.87
CA VAL A 56 -3.56 21.63 31.72
C VAL A 56 -4.22 22.53 32.78
N ALA A 57 -5.55 22.47 32.87
CA ALA A 57 -6.32 23.17 33.89
C ALA A 57 -6.19 22.49 35.26
N ASP A 58 -6.62 23.17 36.33
CA ASP A 58 -6.52 22.63 37.69
C ASP A 58 -7.33 21.35 37.92
N ASP A 59 -8.39 21.12 37.13
CA ASP A 59 -9.21 19.90 37.17
C ASP A 59 -8.63 18.75 36.35
N GLY A 60 -7.47 18.93 35.76
CA GLY A 60 -6.81 17.90 34.90
C GLY A 60 -7.23 17.92 33.44
N THR A 61 -8.06 18.89 33.04
CA THR A 61 -8.46 19.03 31.62
C THR A 61 -7.29 19.55 30.79
N VAL A 62 -6.99 18.83 29.70
CA VAL A 62 -5.90 19.19 28.78
C VAL A 62 -6.47 19.91 27.57
N PHE A 63 -5.86 21.04 27.24
CA PHE A 63 -6.22 21.87 26.09
C PHE A 63 -5.06 21.99 25.12
N VAL A 64 -5.37 22.09 23.83
CA VAL A 64 -4.40 22.38 22.76
C VAL A 64 -4.81 23.63 22.02
N LYS A 65 -3.83 24.43 21.61
CA LYS A 65 -4.09 25.56 20.68
C LYS A 65 -4.56 25.00 19.33
N ASP A 66 -5.74 25.45 18.90
CA ASP A 66 -6.33 25.07 17.63
C ASP A 66 -6.79 26.34 16.91
N GLY A 67 -5.99 26.79 15.95
CA GLY A 67 -6.19 28.08 15.31
C GLY A 67 -5.95 29.23 16.31
N GLU A 68 -6.91 30.16 16.42
CA GLU A 68 -6.87 31.27 17.37
C GLU A 68 -7.43 30.91 18.75
N GLY A 69 -8.04 29.73 18.89
CA GLY A 69 -8.67 29.26 20.11
C GLY A 69 -7.95 28.08 20.73
N GLU A 70 -8.61 27.49 21.70
CA GLU A 70 -8.17 26.26 22.37
C GLU A 70 -9.25 25.20 22.26
N ARG A 71 -8.85 23.94 22.20
CA ARG A 71 -9.72 22.78 22.17
C ARG A 71 -9.36 21.81 23.28
N GLU A 72 -10.37 21.30 24.00
CA GLU A 72 -10.17 20.23 24.96
C GLU A 72 -9.82 18.93 24.24
N VAL A 73 -8.77 18.27 24.68
CA VAL A 73 -8.32 16.99 24.09
C VAL A 73 -8.48 15.81 25.03
N GLY A 74 -8.63 16.06 26.32
CA GLY A 74 -8.84 15.01 27.31
C GLY A 74 -8.80 15.53 28.73
N GLN A 75 -8.96 14.62 29.67
CA GLN A 75 -8.95 14.92 31.10
C GLN A 75 -8.17 13.85 31.86
N PHE A 76 -7.23 14.30 32.70
CA PHE A 76 -6.39 13.43 33.53
C PHE A 76 -6.34 13.97 34.96
N PRO A 77 -7.40 13.80 35.77
CA PRO A 77 -7.47 14.36 37.08
C PRO A 77 -6.48 13.72 38.08
N ASP A 78 -6.11 12.44 37.85
CA ASP A 78 -5.24 11.69 38.77
C ASP A 78 -3.74 11.79 38.46
N ALA A 79 -3.38 12.39 37.34
CA ALA A 79 -2.00 12.59 36.94
C ALA A 79 -1.55 14.02 37.25
N SER A 80 -0.25 14.24 37.39
CA SER A 80 0.29 15.59 37.45
C SER A 80 0.05 16.32 36.13
N LYS A 81 -0.02 17.64 36.16
CA LYS A 81 -0.16 18.47 34.97
C LYS A 81 0.94 18.20 33.97
N GLU A 82 2.16 18.00 34.43
CA GLU A 82 3.33 17.69 33.60
C GLU A 82 3.19 16.34 32.88
N GLU A 83 2.75 15.32 33.61
CA GLU A 83 2.54 13.96 33.05
C GLU A 83 1.43 13.95 32.00
N ALA A 84 0.31 14.64 32.30
CA ALA A 84 -0.81 14.74 31.37
C ALA A 84 -0.41 15.44 30.06
N LEU A 85 0.30 16.57 30.20
CA LEU A 85 0.75 17.35 29.05
C LEU A 85 1.76 16.55 28.21
N ALA A 86 2.69 15.87 28.85
CA ALA A 86 3.68 15.03 28.17
C ALA A 86 3.04 13.87 27.41
N LEU A 87 2.00 13.26 27.96
CA LEU A 87 1.27 12.17 27.30
C LEU A 87 0.67 12.62 25.95
N TYR A 88 -0.03 13.74 25.95
CA TYR A 88 -0.65 14.27 24.74
C TYR A 88 0.38 14.83 23.75
N ALA A 89 1.49 15.35 24.24
CA ALA A 89 2.61 15.76 23.40
C ALA A 89 3.25 14.56 22.66
N ARG A 90 3.40 13.44 23.38
CA ARG A 90 3.90 12.20 22.74
C ARG A 90 2.93 11.63 21.72
N ARG A 91 1.63 11.73 21.96
CA ARG A 91 0.61 11.36 20.98
C ARG A 91 0.71 12.20 19.71
N TYR A 92 1.00 13.49 19.86
CA TYR A 92 1.29 14.36 18.71
C TYR A 92 2.50 13.88 17.93
N LEU A 93 3.58 13.55 18.64
CA LEU A 93 4.81 13.08 18.00
C LEU A 93 4.62 11.71 17.32
N ASP A 94 3.81 10.82 17.90
CA ASP A 94 3.45 9.56 17.28
C ASP A 94 2.69 9.79 15.97
N LEU A 95 1.74 10.71 15.97
CA LEU A 95 0.96 11.03 14.77
C LEU A 95 1.86 11.67 13.70
N LYS A 96 2.73 12.59 14.11
CA LYS A 96 3.73 13.19 13.22
C LYS A 96 4.66 12.13 12.63
N ALA A 97 5.09 11.18 13.43
CA ALA A 97 5.91 10.05 12.96
C ALA A 97 5.20 9.20 11.92
N LYS A 98 3.89 9.00 12.04
CA LYS A 98 3.08 8.31 11.02
C LYS A 98 3.07 9.08 9.70
N LEU A 99 2.95 10.41 9.76
CA LEU A 99 3.03 11.25 8.57
C LEU A 99 4.42 11.17 7.92
N ASP A 100 5.47 11.21 8.72
CA ASP A 100 6.85 11.11 8.22
C ASP A 100 7.10 9.73 7.59
N LEU A 101 6.57 8.67 8.19
CA LEU A 101 6.65 7.32 7.64
C LEU A 101 5.95 7.23 6.28
N PHE A 102 4.78 7.84 6.17
CA PHE A 102 4.05 7.89 4.90
C PHE A 102 4.82 8.68 3.84
N ALA A 103 5.43 9.80 4.21
CA ALA A 103 6.29 10.57 3.30
C ALA A 103 7.43 9.71 2.73
N ASN A 104 8.08 8.92 3.59
CA ASN A 104 9.12 7.99 3.17
C ASN A 104 8.58 6.88 2.26
N LYS A 105 7.40 6.36 2.59
CA LYS A 105 6.74 5.32 1.78
C LYS A 105 6.43 5.83 0.36
N LEU A 106 6.00 7.07 0.22
CA LEU A 106 5.74 7.68 -1.09
C LEU A 106 7.00 7.81 -1.96
N LYS A 107 8.16 7.89 -1.33
CA LYS A 107 9.45 7.94 -2.05
C LYS A 107 9.94 6.54 -2.47
N SER A 108 9.36 5.49 -1.92
CA SER A 108 9.78 4.12 -2.24
C SER A 108 9.25 3.68 -3.61
N ASN A 109 9.95 2.71 -4.23
CA ASN A 109 9.57 2.19 -5.54
C ASN A 109 8.49 1.11 -5.48
N ASN A 110 8.15 0.64 -4.29
CA ASN A 110 7.23 -0.50 -4.11
C ASN A 110 5.87 -0.12 -3.51
N VAL A 111 5.56 1.17 -3.43
CA VAL A 111 4.25 1.64 -2.96
C VAL A 111 3.21 1.46 -4.07
N LYS A 112 2.01 1.02 -3.68
CA LYS A 112 0.88 0.80 -4.59
C LYS A 112 -0.18 1.87 -4.41
N SER A 113 -0.89 2.21 -5.48
CA SER A 113 -1.98 3.20 -5.45
C SER A 113 -3.00 2.92 -4.37
N ARG A 114 -3.37 1.66 -4.16
CA ARG A 114 -4.30 1.26 -3.12
C ARG A 114 -3.79 1.57 -1.72
N GLU A 115 -2.51 1.31 -1.46
CA GLU A 115 -1.86 1.65 -0.18
C GLU A 115 -1.89 3.15 0.08
N ILE A 116 -1.66 3.96 -0.96
CA ILE A 116 -1.71 5.41 -0.88
C ILE A 116 -3.12 5.87 -0.47
N ASP A 117 -4.15 5.36 -1.14
CA ASP A 117 -5.54 5.72 -0.86
C ASP A 117 -5.97 5.32 0.56
N GLU A 118 -5.64 4.11 0.98
CA GLU A 118 -5.96 3.59 2.32
C GLU A 118 -5.23 4.38 3.41
N THR A 119 -3.96 4.71 3.21
CA THR A 119 -3.18 5.48 4.17
C THR A 119 -3.71 6.90 4.30
N ILE A 120 -4.03 7.56 3.20
CA ILE A 120 -4.62 8.90 3.20
C ILE A 120 -5.95 8.90 3.95
N LYS A 121 -6.79 7.90 3.72
CA LYS A 121 -8.08 7.75 4.42
C LYS A 121 -7.89 7.62 5.93
N THR A 122 -6.97 6.75 6.35
CA THR A 122 -6.65 6.53 7.75
C THR A 122 -6.10 7.80 8.42
N LEU A 123 -5.12 8.44 7.78
CA LEU A 123 -4.49 9.66 8.29
C LEU A 123 -5.46 10.85 8.28
N SER A 124 -6.36 10.93 7.32
CA SER A 124 -7.41 11.95 7.29
C SER A 124 -8.28 11.88 8.54
N ALA A 125 -8.71 10.68 8.91
CA ALA A 125 -9.49 10.47 10.13
C ALA A 125 -8.69 10.81 11.39
N GLU A 126 -7.42 10.41 11.45
CA GLU A 126 -6.56 10.63 12.61
C GLU A 126 -6.13 12.10 12.80
N THR A 127 -6.09 12.89 11.71
CA THR A 127 -5.63 14.29 11.75
C THR A 127 -6.76 15.31 11.80
N GLU A 128 -8.01 14.87 11.68
CA GLU A 128 -9.15 15.80 11.62
C GLU A 128 -9.31 16.62 12.90
N GLN A 129 -9.46 15.98 14.04
CA GLN A 129 -9.48 16.60 15.36
C GLN A 129 -8.72 15.72 16.34
N PRO A 130 -7.39 15.65 16.21
CA PRO A 130 -6.63 14.71 17.02
C PRO A 130 -6.57 15.14 18.49
N ALA A 131 -6.75 14.17 19.39
CA ALA A 131 -6.62 14.36 20.82
C ALA A 131 -5.12 14.36 21.21
N VAL A 132 -4.41 15.38 20.78
CA VAL A 132 -2.97 15.53 20.94
C VAL A 132 -2.61 16.98 21.30
N VAL A 133 -1.43 17.18 21.81
CA VAL A 133 -0.87 18.51 22.08
C VAL A 133 0.38 18.71 21.24
N GLY A 134 0.32 19.65 20.32
CA GLY A 134 1.40 19.98 19.42
C GLY A 134 1.00 21.06 18.43
N ASP A 135 1.85 21.30 17.45
CA ASP A 135 1.60 22.26 16.39
C ASP A 135 0.62 21.66 15.37
N LEU A 136 -0.69 21.86 15.63
CA LEU A 136 -1.74 21.30 14.77
C LEU A 136 -1.75 21.94 13.39
N ALA A 137 -1.40 23.21 13.28
CA ALA A 137 -1.35 23.89 11.98
C ALA A 137 -0.25 23.28 11.09
N ALA A 138 0.92 23.01 11.66
CA ALA A 138 2.00 22.33 10.95
C ALA A 138 1.64 20.90 10.57
N LEU A 139 0.95 20.18 11.46
CA LEU A 139 0.48 18.81 11.22
C LEU A 139 -0.51 18.76 10.03
N LYS A 140 -1.48 19.67 10.02
CA LYS A 140 -2.46 19.77 8.93
C LYS A 140 -1.79 20.15 7.61
N ALA A 141 -0.84 21.09 7.65
CA ALA A 141 -0.09 21.49 6.46
C ALA A 141 0.73 20.32 5.90
N GLN A 142 1.38 19.57 6.76
CA GLN A 142 2.13 18.37 6.35
C GLN A 142 1.20 17.32 5.72
N PHE A 143 0.04 17.08 6.33
CA PHE A 143 -0.93 16.13 5.78
C PHE A 143 -1.46 16.57 4.41
N GLU A 144 -1.79 17.86 4.23
CA GLU A 144 -2.23 18.37 2.93
C GLU A 144 -1.14 18.22 1.85
N ALA A 145 0.12 18.50 2.20
CA ALA A 145 1.25 18.27 1.29
C ALA A 145 1.38 16.78 0.93
N LEU A 146 1.20 15.88 1.89
CA LEU A 146 1.26 14.43 1.65
C LEU A 146 0.11 13.94 0.76
N LYS A 147 -1.08 14.53 0.86
CA LYS A 147 -2.19 14.23 -0.05
C LYS A 147 -1.84 14.59 -1.49
N GLU A 148 -1.23 15.75 -1.70
CA GLU A 148 -0.77 16.19 -3.02
C GLU A 148 0.34 15.29 -3.57
N GLU A 149 1.32 14.95 -2.73
CA GLU A 149 2.39 14.02 -3.10
C GLU A 149 1.84 12.63 -3.42
N GLY A 150 0.86 12.17 -2.66
CA GLY A 150 0.17 10.91 -2.90
C GLY A 150 -0.55 10.88 -4.25
N ALA A 151 -1.26 11.95 -4.59
CA ALA A 151 -1.94 12.10 -5.87
C ALA A 151 -0.95 12.10 -7.04
N ALA A 152 0.17 12.84 -6.89
CA ALA A 152 1.23 12.88 -7.89
C ALA A 152 1.89 11.50 -8.07
N LYS A 153 2.12 10.79 -6.98
CA LYS A 153 2.69 9.42 -7.01
C LYS A 153 1.75 8.44 -7.73
N LYS A 154 0.46 8.51 -7.46
CA LYS A 154 -0.54 7.67 -8.15
C LYS A 154 -0.55 7.93 -9.65
N THR A 155 -0.50 9.19 -10.06
CA THR A 155 -0.39 9.57 -11.46
C THR A 155 0.88 9.01 -12.09
N ALA A 156 2.03 9.17 -11.42
CA ALA A 156 3.30 8.64 -11.89
C ALA A 156 3.28 7.11 -12.03
N LEU A 157 2.67 6.40 -11.08
CA LEU A 157 2.51 4.94 -11.13
C LEU A 157 1.62 4.51 -12.31
N THR A 158 0.54 5.23 -12.56
CA THR A 158 -0.35 4.98 -13.70
C THR A 158 0.38 5.18 -15.02
N GLU A 159 1.11 6.28 -15.17
CA GLU A 159 1.88 6.57 -16.39
C GLU A 159 3.02 5.57 -16.60
N ALA A 160 3.71 5.19 -15.53
CA ALA A 160 4.76 4.17 -15.60
C ALA A 160 4.20 2.81 -16.04
N ARG A 161 3.02 2.44 -15.55
CA ARG A 161 2.34 1.20 -15.94
C ARG A 161 1.93 1.23 -17.41
N LYS A 162 1.36 2.34 -17.88
CA LYS A 162 1.01 2.52 -19.29
C LYS A 162 2.24 2.40 -20.18
N ALA A 163 3.34 3.05 -19.80
CA ALA A 163 4.59 2.99 -20.55
C ALA A 163 5.17 1.56 -20.57
N ALA A 164 5.10 0.84 -19.45
CA ALA A 164 5.56 -0.54 -19.37
C ALA A 164 4.72 -1.47 -20.26
N ILE A 165 3.39 -1.28 -20.28
CA ILE A 165 2.49 -2.05 -21.15
C ILE A 165 2.80 -1.76 -22.62
N ALA A 166 2.95 -0.49 -23.00
CA ALA A 166 3.27 -0.09 -24.38
C ALA A 166 4.61 -0.69 -24.83
N LYS A 167 5.61 -0.66 -23.96
CA LYS A 167 6.91 -1.27 -24.25
C LYS A 167 6.80 -2.79 -24.41
N ALA A 168 6.03 -3.45 -23.56
CA ALA A 168 5.80 -4.90 -23.65
C ALA A 168 5.10 -5.28 -24.95
N VAL A 169 4.11 -4.50 -25.39
CA VAL A 169 3.43 -4.70 -26.68
C VAL A 169 4.42 -4.53 -27.82
N GLU A 170 5.24 -3.49 -27.81
CA GLU A 170 6.25 -3.23 -28.82
C GLU A 170 7.27 -4.37 -28.93
N GLU A 171 7.78 -4.84 -27.78
CA GLU A 171 8.75 -5.94 -27.75
C GLU A 171 8.14 -7.25 -28.23
N ARG A 172 6.91 -7.53 -27.85
CA ARG A 172 6.20 -8.74 -28.30
C ARG A 172 5.86 -8.67 -29.78
N THR A 173 5.48 -7.50 -30.27
CA THR A 173 5.28 -7.23 -31.69
C THR A 173 6.55 -7.50 -32.51
N ALA A 174 7.70 -7.10 -31.99
CA ALA A 174 8.98 -7.37 -32.66
C ALA A 174 9.25 -8.88 -32.82
N ILE A 175 8.90 -9.69 -31.81
CA ILE A 175 9.00 -11.16 -31.91
C ILE A 175 8.07 -11.69 -33.01
N VAL A 176 6.85 -11.19 -33.06
CA VAL A 176 5.85 -11.58 -34.08
C VAL A 176 6.30 -11.17 -35.48
N GLU A 177 6.82 -9.97 -35.64
CA GLU A 177 7.34 -9.49 -36.92
C GLU A 177 8.50 -10.33 -37.43
N LYS A 178 9.38 -10.78 -36.54
CA LYS A 178 10.46 -11.70 -36.92
C LYS A 178 9.90 -13.04 -37.40
N ALA A 179 8.85 -13.55 -36.76
CA ALA A 179 8.19 -14.80 -37.18
C ALA A 179 7.52 -14.61 -38.54
N GLU A 180 6.86 -13.49 -38.75
CA GLU A 180 6.21 -13.15 -40.04
C GLU A 180 7.24 -13.00 -41.15
N ALA A 181 8.33 -12.27 -40.89
CA ALA A 181 9.43 -12.14 -41.89
C ALA A 181 10.04 -13.48 -42.23
N LEU A 182 10.20 -14.35 -41.25
CA LEU A 182 10.71 -15.70 -41.46
C LEU A 182 9.75 -16.54 -42.35
N ALA A 183 8.45 -16.44 -42.08
CA ALA A 183 7.45 -17.11 -42.88
C ALA A 183 7.37 -16.57 -44.34
N ASP A 184 7.59 -15.27 -44.51
CA ASP A 184 7.58 -14.62 -45.82
C ASP A 184 8.84 -14.90 -46.66
N SER A 185 9.93 -15.31 -46.01
CA SER A 185 11.20 -15.63 -46.69
C SER A 185 11.32 -17.05 -47.21
N LEU A 186 10.29 -17.87 -47.06
CA LEU A 186 10.28 -19.27 -47.46
C LEU A 186 10.30 -19.41 -48.99
N ASP A 187 11.21 -20.24 -49.50
CA ASP A 187 11.36 -20.55 -50.92
C ASP A 187 11.86 -21.98 -51.12
N GLU A 188 12.16 -22.33 -52.36
CA GLU A 188 12.67 -23.67 -52.73
C GLU A 188 14.05 -23.98 -52.11
N ASN A 189 14.82 -22.93 -51.77
CA ASN A 189 16.15 -23.07 -51.20
C ASN A 189 16.17 -23.00 -49.69
N THR A 190 15.00 -22.97 -49.05
CA THR A 190 14.87 -22.86 -47.60
C THR A 190 15.50 -24.05 -46.87
N ASN A 191 16.40 -23.75 -45.90
CA ASN A 191 16.86 -24.75 -44.96
C ASN A 191 15.77 -24.98 -43.89
N TRP A 192 14.94 -25.98 -44.08
CA TRP A 192 13.79 -26.27 -43.24
C TRP A 192 14.14 -26.56 -41.79
N ARG A 193 15.27 -27.23 -41.52
CA ARG A 193 15.72 -27.52 -40.19
C ARG A 193 16.14 -26.24 -39.45
N SER A 194 16.97 -25.43 -40.06
CA SER A 194 17.42 -24.17 -39.52
C SER A 194 16.24 -23.21 -39.28
N THR A 195 15.32 -23.15 -40.19
CA THR A 195 14.12 -22.33 -40.08
C THR A 195 13.20 -22.81 -38.97
N ALA A 196 13.03 -24.11 -38.79
CA ALA A 196 12.29 -24.69 -37.69
C ALA A 196 12.91 -24.32 -36.32
N ASP A 197 14.24 -24.36 -36.24
CA ASP A 197 14.96 -23.95 -35.03
C ASP A 197 14.77 -22.47 -34.71
N LYS A 198 14.71 -21.61 -35.73
CA LYS A 198 14.43 -20.19 -35.58
C LYS A 198 13.00 -19.94 -35.07
N PHE A 199 12.00 -20.67 -35.59
CA PHE A 199 10.63 -20.59 -35.08
C PHE A 199 10.54 -21.05 -33.63
N ARG A 200 11.26 -22.11 -33.28
CA ARG A 200 11.29 -22.61 -31.91
C ARG A 200 11.92 -21.59 -30.96
N SER A 201 13.01 -20.95 -31.38
CA SER A 201 13.66 -19.87 -30.63
C SER A 201 12.75 -18.69 -30.44
N LEU A 202 12.01 -18.26 -31.46
CA LEU A 202 11.03 -17.16 -31.36
C LEU A 202 9.88 -17.50 -30.43
N PHE A 203 9.40 -18.75 -30.46
CA PHE A 203 8.36 -19.19 -29.52
C PHE A 203 8.87 -19.16 -28.07
N GLN A 204 10.10 -19.59 -27.86
CA GLN A 204 10.75 -19.53 -26.54
C GLN A 204 10.87 -18.07 -26.06
N GLN A 205 11.27 -17.15 -26.95
CA GLN A 205 11.32 -15.72 -26.65
C GLN A 205 9.94 -15.17 -26.30
N TRP A 206 8.90 -15.60 -27.01
CA TRP A 206 7.52 -15.24 -26.70
C TRP A 206 7.13 -15.67 -25.28
N GLN A 207 7.41 -16.93 -24.92
CA GLN A 207 7.08 -17.46 -23.59
C GLN A 207 7.85 -16.74 -22.48
N GLU A 208 9.12 -16.47 -22.68
CA GLU A 208 9.95 -15.74 -21.72
C GLU A 208 9.46 -14.31 -21.54
N HIS A 209 9.13 -13.63 -22.63
CA HIS A 209 8.58 -12.28 -22.59
C HIS A 209 7.26 -12.24 -21.83
N GLN A 210 6.37 -13.20 -22.08
CA GLN A 210 5.08 -13.31 -21.38
C GLN A 210 5.26 -13.50 -19.87
N ARG A 211 6.26 -14.27 -19.45
CA ARG A 211 6.56 -14.54 -18.05
C ARG A 211 7.20 -13.35 -17.30
N ASN A 212 8.10 -12.65 -17.98
CA ASN A 212 9.01 -11.70 -17.34
C ASN A 212 8.59 -10.25 -17.48
N ASN A 213 7.48 -9.96 -18.13
CA ASN A 213 7.00 -8.62 -18.37
C ASN A 213 5.60 -8.39 -17.81
N VAL A 214 5.20 -7.13 -17.77
CA VAL A 214 3.86 -6.73 -17.36
C VAL A 214 2.83 -7.36 -18.29
N ARG A 215 1.68 -7.70 -17.73
CA ARG A 215 0.56 -8.26 -18.50
C ARG A 215 0.00 -7.22 -19.45
N ILE A 216 -0.07 -7.55 -20.73
CA ILE A 216 -0.67 -6.69 -21.76
C ILE A 216 -2.17 -6.96 -21.86
N ASP A 217 -2.90 -6.03 -22.51
CA ASP A 217 -4.34 -6.20 -22.71
C ASP A 217 -4.63 -7.48 -23.50
N LYS A 218 -5.68 -8.18 -23.08
CA LYS A 218 -6.07 -9.46 -23.70
C LYS A 218 -6.28 -9.35 -25.19
N GLU A 219 -6.91 -8.28 -25.65
CA GLU A 219 -7.18 -8.04 -27.07
C GLU A 219 -5.86 -7.95 -27.87
N ASP A 220 -4.89 -7.21 -27.37
CA ASP A 220 -3.58 -7.10 -28.01
C ASP A 220 -2.80 -8.42 -27.96
N ALA A 221 -2.86 -9.12 -26.83
CA ALA A 221 -2.21 -10.42 -26.67
C ALA A 221 -2.78 -11.45 -27.65
N ASP A 222 -4.10 -11.51 -27.78
CA ASP A 222 -4.78 -12.43 -28.67
C ASP A 222 -4.47 -12.11 -30.16
N ALA A 223 -4.44 -10.83 -30.52
CA ALA A 223 -4.11 -10.39 -31.86
C ALA A 223 -2.65 -10.76 -32.23
N LEU A 224 -1.71 -10.53 -31.34
CA LEU A 224 -0.31 -10.89 -31.56
C LEU A 224 -0.10 -12.40 -31.63
N TRP A 225 -0.79 -13.15 -30.77
CA TRP A 225 -0.72 -14.60 -30.82
C TRP A 225 -1.31 -15.17 -32.13
N ALA A 226 -2.43 -14.60 -32.62
CA ALA A 226 -3.00 -14.99 -33.88
C ALA A 226 -2.02 -14.77 -35.04
N ARG A 227 -1.32 -13.64 -35.06
CA ARG A 227 -0.29 -13.36 -36.08
C ARG A 227 0.88 -14.34 -36.00
N PHE A 228 1.38 -14.61 -34.80
CA PHE A 228 2.47 -15.57 -34.57
C PHE A 228 2.06 -16.98 -35.05
N SER A 229 0.88 -17.41 -34.64
CA SER A 229 0.31 -18.72 -35.02
C SER A 229 0.12 -18.85 -36.54
N ALA A 230 -0.33 -17.77 -37.18
CA ALA A 230 -0.47 -17.74 -38.65
C ALA A 230 0.88 -17.90 -39.34
N ALA A 231 1.93 -17.24 -38.82
CA ALA A 231 3.28 -17.40 -39.35
C ALA A 231 3.79 -18.84 -39.24
N ARG A 232 3.57 -19.48 -38.09
CA ARG A 232 3.92 -20.89 -37.87
C ARG A 232 3.13 -21.81 -38.79
N THR A 233 1.86 -21.56 -38.95
CA THR A 233 0.98 -22.36 -39.86
C THR A 233 1.47 -22.24 -41.30
N LYS A 234 1.81 -21.05 -41.73
CA LYS A 234 2.37 -20.82 -43.08
C LYS A 234 3.66 -21.62 -43.28
N PHE A 235 4.56 -21.62 -42.31
CA PHE A 235 5.79 -22.41 -42.33
C PHE A 235 5.47 -23.91 -42.41
N ASN A 236 4.60 -24.41 -41.52
CA ASN A 236 4.26 -25.83 -41.47
C ASN A 236 3.61 -26.31 -42.76
N PHE A 237 2.78 -25.46 -43.37
CA PHE A 237 2.13 -25.75 -44.64
C PHE A 237 3.16 -25.79 -45.78
N ALA A 238 4.03 -24.82 -45.88
CA ALA A 238 5.08 -24.76 -46.89
C ALA A 238 6.06 -25.94 -46.81
N ARG A 239 6.39 -26.37 -45.58
CA ARG A 239 7.30 -27.51 -45.32
C ARG A 239 6.73 -28.84 -45.83
N ARG A 240 5.43 -29.00 -45.93
CA ARG A 240 4.77 -30.24 -46.34
C ARG A 240 4.63 -30.40 -47.86
N LYS A 241 4.90 -29.37 -48.59
CA LYS A 241 4.96 -29.42 -50.05
C LYS A 241 6.30 -30.01 -50.51
#